data_57c44b2913be7503c9ad08f8d7691999
#
_entry.id   57c44b2913be7503c9ad08f8d7691999
#
_cell.length_a   1.000
_cell.length_b   1.000
_cell.length_c   1.000
_cell.angle_alpha   90.00
_cell.angle_beta   90.00
_cell.angle_gamma   90.00
#
_symmetry.space_group_name_H-M   'P 1'
#
loop_
_entity.id
_entity.type
_entity.pdbx_description
1 polymer ?
#
loop_
_entity_poly.entity_id
_entity_poly.type
_entity_poly.pdbx_seq_one_letter_code
_entity_poly.pdbx_strand_id
1 'polypeptide(L)'
;MNIKTLNGLTALVSLLVILPAIAGAETRELLLAAYSVPKEAYEKRIIPAFIRQWKQKTGETIQVRSSFAASGAQARAVVGGLEADIAALSLESDLQQLVKAGLVTYDWKQGAQKGIVTTSIVALGVRKGNPKSIQGWEDLTKPGVEVLYPSPKTSGGAMWDVITVYGAGLNQGKQKGLAGAAVDQHAADLVRRVQRNVKVMDKSGRESVTTFERGVGDVIVTYENELLPRIKQGR
;
A
#
# COMPACT_ATOMS: atom_id res chain seq x y z
N MET A 1 13.38 -52.63 -86.48
CA MET A 1 12.62 -51.37 -86.38
C MET A 1 12.43 -51.10 -84.90
N ASN A 2 13.29 -50.34 -84.28
CA ASN A 2 13.39 -50.11 -82.82
C ASN A 2 12.82 -48.72 -82.44
N ILE A 3 11.77 -48.77 -81.65
CA ILE A 3 11.20 -47.56 -81.06
C ILE A 3 11.80 -47.38 -79.64
N LYS A 4 12.58 -46.32 -79.47
CA LYS A 4 13.11 -45.94 -78.14
C LYS A 4 12.06 -45.09 -77.41
N THR A 5 11.61 -45.58 -76.30
CA THR A 5 10.76 -44.88 -75.35
C THR A 5 11.62 -43.88 -74.51
N LEU A 6 11.25 -42.62 -74.53
CA LEU A 6 11.89 -41.53 -73.79
C LEU A 6 11.14 -41.39 -72.46
N ASN A 7 11.79 -41.76 -71.35
CA ASN A 7 11.24 -41.53 -69.99
C ASN A 7 11.52 -40.08 -69.57
N GLY A 8 10.48 -39.30 -69.54
CA GLY A 8 10.53 -37.93 -68.92
C GLY A 8 10.45 -37.98 -67.40
N LEU A 9 11.52 -37.65 -66.77
CA LEU A 9 11.57 -37.52 -65.29
C LEU A 9 11.09 -36.10 -64.88
N THR A 10 9.85 -36.03 -64.38
CA THR A 10 9.29 -34.78 -63.90
C THR A 10 9.77 -34.55 -62.47
N ALA A 11 10.70 -33.64 -62.23
CA ALA A 11 11.16 -33.27 -60.93
C ALA A 11 10.12 -32.33 -60.25
N LEU A 12 9.44 -32.81 -59.24
CA LEU A 12 8.53 -32.00 -58.41
C LEU A 12 9.35 -31.22 -57.41
N VAL A 13 9.54 -29.92 -57.65
CA VAL A 13 10.20 -28.98 -56.71
C VAL A 13 9.15 -28.58 -55.66
N SER A 14 9.20 -29.20 -54.51
CA SER A 14 8.36 -28.78 -53.35
C SER A 14 8.92 -27.51 -52.74
N LEU A 15 8.25 -26.38 -52.96
CA LEU A 15 8.54 -25.11 -52.35
C LEU A 15 8.08 -25.15 -50.88
N LEU A 16 9.04 -25.34 -49.96
CA LEU A 16 8.81 -25.29 -48.52
C LEU A 16 8.61 -23.85 -48.10
N VAL A 17 7.36 -23.38 -47.97
CA VAL A 17 7.02 -22.05 -47.41
C VAL A 17 7.25 -22.13 -45.93
N ILE A 18 8.40 -21.63 -45.45
CA ILE A 18 8.67 -21.40 -44.02
C ILE A 18 7.85 -20.17 -43.61
N LEU A 19 6.65 -20.38 -43.07
CA LEU A 19 5.90 -19.34 -42.37
C LEU A 19 6.69 -18.98 -41.09
N PRO A 20 7.05 -17.70 -40.87
CA PRO A 20 7.61 -17.33 -39.60
C PRO A 20 6.54 -17.61 -38.54
N ALA A 21 6.86 -18.46 -37.57
CA ALA A 21 6.07 -18.61 -36.36
C ALA A 21 6.04 -17.25 -35.69
N ILE A 22 4.91 -16.56 -35.74
CA ILE A 22 4.65 -15.40 -34.90
C ILE A 22 4.64 -15.96 -33.47
N ALA A 23 5.81 -15.97 -32.83
CA ALA A 23 5.89 -16.19 -31.39
C ALA A 23 5.05 -15.09 -30.77
N GLY A 24 3.84 -15.42 -30.36
CA GLY A 24 3.00 -14.51 -29.60
C GLY A 24 3.83 -14.03 -28.43
N ALA A 25 4.06 -12.72 -28.31
CA ALA A 25 4.81 -12.16 -27.21
C ALA A 25 4.16 -12.63 -25.92
N GLU A 26 4.84 -13.49 -25.17
CA GLU A 26 4.35 -14.05 -23.92
C GLU A 26 4.11 -12.86 -22.96
N THR A 27 2.86 -12.70 -22.54
CA THR A 27 2.49 -11.59 -21.65
C THR A 27 3.05 -11.89 -20.28
N ARG A 28 4.07 -11.16 -19.87
CA ARG A 28 4.65 -11.29 -18.53
C ARG A 28 3.69 -10.75 -17.49
N GLU A 29 3.40 -11.54 -16.48
CA GLU A 29 2.58 -11.15 -15.34
C GLU A 29 3.46 -10.73 -14.16
N LEU A 30 3.08 -9.65 -13.46
CA LEU A 30 3.67 -9.19 -12.21
C LEU A 30 2.59 -9.09 -11.14
N LEU A 31 2.87 -9.56 -9.93
CA LEU A 31 1.99 -9.42 -8.78
C LEU A 31 2.54 -8.34 -7.81
N LEU A 32 1.76 -7.26 -7.66
CA LEU A 32 2.00 -6.22 -6.64
C LEU A 32 1.25 -6.58 -5.35
N ALA A 33 1.98 -6.84 -4.28
CA ALA A 33 1.45 -6.95 -2.92
C ALA A 33 1.62 -5.60 -2.19
N ALA A 34 0.54 -4.85 -2.01
CA ALA A 34 0.61 -3.50 -1.46
C ALA A 34 -0.34 -3.27 -0.27
N TYR A 35 -0.01 -2.29 0.58
CA TYR A 35 -0.95 -1.86 1.61
C TYR A 35 -2.12 -1.08 1.01
N SER A 36 -3.26 -1.08 1.71
CA SER A 36 -4.56 -0.70 1.14
C SER A 36 -4.74 0.79 0.85
N VAL A 37 -4.01 1.67 1.57
CA VAL A 37 -4.21 3.12 1.50
C VAL A 37 -3.97 3.70 0.10
N PRO A 38 -2.87 3.39 -0.61
CA PRO A 38 -2.62 3.94 -1.94
C PRO A 38 -3.30 3.17 -3.09
N LYS A 39 -4.25 2.27 -2.81
CA LYS A 39 -4.88 1.40 -3.81
C LYS A 39 -5.33 2.16 -5.06
N GLU A 40 -6.12 3.24 -4.90
CA GLU A 40 -6.63 3.99 -6.05
C GLU A 40 -5.51 4.67 -6.86
N ALA A 41 -4.44 5.12 -6.20
CA ALA A 41 -3.29 5.70 -6.90
C ALA A 41 -2.58 4.65 -7.75
N TYR A 42 -2.37 3.45 -7.21
CA TYR A 42 -1.80 2.32 -7.95
C TYR A 42 -2.68 1.90 -9.11
N GLU A 43 -3.95 1.57 -8.87
CA GLU A 43 -4.84 1.01 -9.89
C GLU A 43 -5.19 2.01 -10.99
N LYS A 44 -5.44 3.29 -10.63
CA LYS A 44 -5.94 4.28 -11.60
C LYS A 44 -4.85 5.09 -12.28
N ARG A 45 -3.62 5.14 -11.73
CA ARG A 45 -2.57 6.03 -12.23
C ARG A 45 -1.23 5.34 -12.43
N ILE A 46 -0.65 4.74 -11.40
CA ILE A 46 0.72 4.24 -11.41
C ILE A 46 0.84 3.01 -12.33
N ILE A 47 0.04 1.98 -12.09
CA ILE A 47 0.07 0.74 -12.89
C ILE A 47 -0.21 1.01 -14.37
N PRO A 48 -1.26 1.74 -14.76
CA PRO A 48 -1.49 2.04 -16.17
C PRO A 48 -0.37 2.86 -16.83
N ALA A 49 0.24 3.80 -16.10
CA ALA A 49 1.37 4.57 -16.59
C ALA A 49 2.61 3.69 -16.79
N PHE A 50 2.91 2.82 -15.82
CA PHE A 50 4.03 1.89 -15.89
C PHE A 50 3.90 0.92 -17.07
N ILE A 51 2.74 0.30 -17.27
CA ILE A 51 2.49 -0.62 -18.39
C ILE A 51 2.74 0.08 -19.73
N ARG A 52 2.22 1.31 -19.91
CA ARG A 52 2.47 2.08 -21.15
C ARG A 52 3.94 2.40 -21.33
N GLN A 53 4.63 2.87 -20.30
CA GLN A 53 6.03 3.24 -20.35
C GLN A 53 6.93 2.02 -20.62
N TRP A 54 6.62 0.88 -20.00
CA TRP A 54 7.33 -0.37 -20.20
C TRP A 54 7.23 -0.80 -21.67
N LYS A 55 6.01 -0.85 -22.21
CA LYS A 55 5.78 -1.19 -23.62
C LYS A 55 6.52 -0.27 -24.58
N GLN A 56 6.53 1.04 -24.30
CA GLN A 56 7.28 2.01 -25.14
C GLN A 56 8.80 1.79 -25.10
N LYS A 57 9.33 1.40 -23.93
CA LYS A 57 10.78 1.21 -23.76
C LYS A 57 11.29 -0.14 -24.25
N THR A 58 10.53 -1.18 -24.10
CA THR A 58 10.99 -2.57 -24.31
C THR A 58 10.27 -3.29 -25.45
N GLY A 59 9.12 -2.80 -25.89
CA GLY A 59 8.22 -3.51 -26.81
C GLY A 59 7.39 -4.61 -26.13
N GLU A 60 7.69 -4.98 -24.87
CA GLU A 60 7.01 -6.04 -24.14
C GLU A 60 5.66 -5.58 -23.59
N THR A 61 4.70 -6.50 -23.59
CA THR A 61 3.42 -6.30 -22.91
C THR A 61 3.47 -7.00 -21.55
N ILE A 62 3.17 -6.26 -20.48
CA ILE A 62 3.07 -6.81 -19.14
C ILE A 62 1.66 -6.64 -18.60
N GLN A 63 1.24 -7.56 -17.76
CA GLN A 63 0.03 -7.49 -16.96
C GLN A 63 0.44 -7.34 -15.50
N VAL A 64 -0.17 -6.38 -14.78
CA VAL A 64 0.06 -6.21 -13.34
C VAL A 64 -1.20 -6.58 -12.59
N ARG A 65 -1.14 -7.65 -11.82
CA ARG A 65 -2.14 -8.00 -10.81
C ARG A 65 -1.77 -7.32 -9.51
N SER A 66 -2.75 -7.07 -8.66
CA SER A 66 -2.50 -6.43 -7.37
C SER A 66 -3.32 -7.07 -6.26
N SER A 67 -2.68 -7.26 -5.11
CA SER A 67 -3.27 -7.65 -3.84
C SER A 67 -3.16 -6.49 -2.87
N PHE A 68 -4.27 -6.05 -2.29
CA PHE A 68 -4.30 -4.96 -1.31
C PHE A 68 -4.87 -5.43 0.01
N ALA A 69 -4.09 -5.26 1.09
CA ALA A 69 -4.51 -5.56 2.45
C ALA A 69 -3.88 -4.54 3.43
N ALA A 70 -4.12 -4.70 4.72
CA ALA A 70 -3.35 -3.97 5.73
C ALA A 70 -1.87 -4.36 5.66
N SER A 71 -0.94 -3.42 5.88
CA SER A 71 0.49 -3.61 5.63
C SER A 71 1.08 -4.84 6.31
N GLY A 72 0.86 -5.01 7.61
CA GLY A 72 1.34 -6.20 8.32
C GLY A 72 0.63 -7.49 7.90
N ALA A 73 -0.64 -7.42 7.48
CA ALA A 73 -1.35 -8.57 6.93
C ALA A 73 -0.77 -8.96 5.56
N GLN A 74 -0.43 -7.97 4.74
CA GLN A 74 0.19 -8.20 3.44
C GLN A 74 1.59 -8.81 3.58
N ALA A 75 2.40 -8.29 4.53
CA ALA A 75 3.71 -8.87 4.83
C ALA A 75 3.59 -10.36 5.22
N ARG A 76 2.65 -10.69 6.11
CA ARG A 76 2.40 -12.09 6.50
C ARG A 76 1.90 -12.95 5.34
N ALA A 77 1.08 -12.40 4.45
CA ALA A 77 0.62 -13.15 3.27
C ALA A 77 1.79 -13.52 2.35
N VAL A 78 2.71 -12.58 2.10
CA VAL A 78 3.91 -12.83 1.29
C VAL A 78 4.82 -13.85 1.98
N VAL A 79 5.08 -13.72 3.28
CA VAL A 79 5.84 -14.72 4.05
C VAL A 79 5.16 -16.08 4.05
N GLY A 80 3.82 -16.11 4.03
CA GLY A 80 3.00 -17.32 3.98
C GLY A 80 2.82 -17.94 2.58
N GLY A 81 3.51 -17.41 1.55
CA GLY A 81 3.51 -18.01 0.22
C GLY A 81 2.74 -17.24 -0.86
N LEU A 82 2.31 -16.01 -0.63
CA LEU A 82 1.84 -15.15 -1.70
C LEU A 82 3.05 -14.78 -2.58
N GLU A 83 3.10 -15.32 -3.79
CA GLU A 83 4.20 -15.12 -4.74
C GLU A 83 4.13 -13.72 -5.37
N ALA A 84 4.59 -12.73 -4.62
CA ALA A 84 4.60 -11.34 -5.07
C ALA A 84 5.96 -10.96 -5.66
N ASP A 85 5.94 -10.33 -6.84
CA ASP A 85 7.13 -9.76 -7.47
C ASP A 85 7.51 -8.41 -6.84
N ILE A 86 6.52 -7.67 -6.35
CA ILE A 86 6.70 -6.35 -5.77
C ILE A 86 5.95 -6.26 -4.45
N ALA A 87 6.65 -5.90 -3.37
CA ALA A 87 6.04 -5.60 -2.07
C ALA A 87 6.10 -4.08 -1.79
N ALA A 88 4.93 -3.46 -1.59
CA ALA A 88 4.81 -2.05 -1.23
C ALA A 88 4.06 -1.93 0.11
N LEU A 89 4.83 -1.75 1.19
CA LEU A 89 4.35 -1.79 2.56
C LEU A 89 4.48 -0.40 3.23
N SER A 90 3.75 -0.15 4.30
CA SER A 90 3.76 1.15 4.97
C SER A 90 4.78 1.27 6.11
N LEU A 91 5.39 0.16 6.51
CA LEU A 91 6.39 0.11 7.58
C LEU A 91 7.64 -0.62 7.13
N GLU A 92 8.80 -0.11 7.53
CA GLU A 92 10.07 -0.81 7.41
C GLU A 92 10.05 -2.16 8.15
N SER A 93 9.45 -2.21 9.34
CA SER A 93 9.34 -3.44 10.13
C SER A 93 8.54 -4.54 9.43
N ASP A 94 7.55 -4.17 8.61
CA ASP A 94 6.79 -5.13 7.80
C ASP A 94 7.67 -5.68 6.67
N LEU A 95 8.46 -4.82 6.01
CA LEU A 95 9.42 -5.25 4.98
C LEU A 95 10.54 -6.13 5.59
N GLN A 96 10.99 -5.84 6.81
CA GLN A 96 11.98 -6.65 7.50
C GLN A 96 11.49 -8.09 7.79
N GLN A 97 10.19 -8.36 7.83
CA GLN A 97 9.66 -9.72 7.90
C GLN A 97 9.99 -10.50 6.62
N LEU A 98 9.91 -9.86 5.45
CA LEU A 98 10.26 -10.47 4.17
C LEU A 98 11.77 -10.73 4.08
N VAL A 99 12.60 -9.79 4.56
CA VAL A 99 14.06 -9.96 4.63
C VAL A 99 14.41 -11.14 5.53
N LYS A 100 13.83 -11.23 6.72
CA LYS A 100 14.06 -12.34 7.67
C LYS A 100 13.61 -13.69 7.11
N ALA A 101 12.59 -13.71 6.27
CA ALA A 101 12.12 -14.91 5.58
C ALA A 101 12.97 -15.28 4.35
N GLY A 102 14.01 -14.50 4.01
CA GLY A 102 14.88 -14.74 2.85
C GLY A 102 14.25 -14.41 1.50
N LEU A 103 13.11 -13.72 1.49
CA LEU A 103 12.39 -13.36 0.26
C LEU A 103 12.94 -12.08 -0.38
N VAL A 104 13.62 -11.24 0.38
CA VAL A 104 14.34 -10.06 -0.09
C VAL A 104 15.83 -10.27 0.22
N THR A 105 16.62 -10.58 -0.80
CA THR A 105 18.03 -10.99 -0.68
C THR A 105 19.03 -9.89 -0.99
N TYR A 106 18.57 -8.73 -1.40
CA TYR A 106 19.38 -7.54 -1.70
C TYR A 106 19.09 -6.41 -0.70
N ASP A 107 20.00 -5.46 -0.61
CA ASP A 107 19.77 -4.26 0.19
C ASP A 107 18.78 -3.33 -0.54
N TRP A 108 17.53 -3.42 -0.16
CA TRP A 108 16.43 -2.65 -0.76
C TRP A 108 16.54 -1.14 -0.50
N LYS A 109 17.46 -0.70 0.39
CA LYS A 109 17.70 0.73 0.68
C LYS A 109 18.75 1.36 -0.23
N GLN A 110 19.44 0.60 -1.07
CA GLN A 110 20.53 1.14 -1.92
C GLN A 110 20.05 2.06 -3.05
N GLY A 111 18.79 2.03 -3.45
CA GLY A 111 18.26 2.90 -4.48
C GLY A 111 18.25 4.38 -4.07
N ALA A 112 18.22 5.28 -5.05
CA ALA A 112 18.20 6.74 -4.85
C ALA A 112 17.09 7.21 -3.89
N GLN A 113 15.97 6.50 -3.86
CA GLN A 113 14.84 6.77 -2.99
C GLN A 113 14.87 5.95 -1.68
N LYS A 114 15.96 5.21 -1.41
CA LYS A 114 16.11 4.34 -0.23
C LYS A 114 14.89 3.43 0.02
N GLY A 115 14.31 2.92 -1.04
CA GLY A 115 13.09 2.09 -0.99
C GLY A 115 11.80 2.86 -0.68
N ILE A 116 11.83 4.18 -0.54
CA ILE A 116 10.66 4.99 -0.24
C ILE A 116 9.96 5.42 -1.54
N VAL A 117 8.70 5.04 -1.72
CA VAL A 117 7.90 5.41 -2.90
C VAL A 117 7.18 6.74 -2.68
N THR A 118 6.69 6.97 -1.46
CA THR A 118 5.96 8.19 -1.10
C THR A 118 6.04 8.42 0.40
N THR A 119 5.80 9.66 0.82
CA THR A 119 5.66 10.07 2.22
C THR A 119 4.28 10.65 2.45
N SER A 120 3.79 10.56 3.68
CA SER A 120 2.52 11.15 4.13
C SER A 120 2.66 11.55 5.59
N ILE A 121 1.67 12.28 6.10
CA ILE A 121 1.56 12.59 7.52
C ILE A 121 0.29 11.99 8.10
N VAL A 122 0.29 11.75 9.41
CA VAL A 122 -0.92 11.37 10.16
C VAL A 122 -1.68 12.64 10.52
N ALA A 123 -2.97 12.65 10.28
CA ALA A 123 -3.86 13.79 10.49
C ALA A 123 -5.16 13.36 11.17
N LEU A 124 -5.87 14.33 11.71
CA LEU A 124 -7.21 14.15 12.26
C LEU A 124 -8.25 14.52 11.21
N GLY A 125 -9.10 13.56 10.85
CA GLY A 125 -10.29 13.80 10.05
C GLY A 125 -11.50 13.96 10.96
N VAL A 126 -12.18 15.11 10.91
CA VAL A 126 -13.36 15.38 11.73
C VAL A 126 -14.62 15.48 10.89
N ARG A 127 -15.78 15.32 11.49
CA ARG A 127 -17.07 15.53 10.83
C ARG A 127 -17.19 16.95 10.28
N LYS A 128 -17.94 17.12 9.20
CA LYS A 128 -18.20 18.45 8.62
C LYS A 128 -18.73 19.41 9.68
N GLY A 129 -18.14 20.59 9.74
CA GLY A 129 -18.46 21.61 10.75
C GLY A 129 -17.85 21.35 12.13
N ASN A 130 -17.10 20.28 12.31
CA ASN A 130 -16.39 19.94 13.55
C ASN A 130 -17.26 20.07 14.83
N PRO A 131 -18.39 19.34 14.94
CA PRO A 131 -19.37 19.52 16.01
C PRO A 131 -18.81 19.24 17.42
N LYS A 132 -17.72 18.49 17.52
CA LYS A 132 -17.02 18.20 18.80
C LYS A 132 -15.89 19.17 19.11
N SER A 133 -15.67 20.20 18.27
CA SER A 133 -14.61 21.21 18.43
C SER A 133 -13.24 20.57 18.69
N ILE A 134 -12.87 19.58 17.85
CA ILE A 134 -11.59 18.87 17.93
C ILE A 134 -10.54 19.71 17.22
N GLN A 135 -9.54 20.20 17.94
CA GLN A 135 -8.45 21.05 17.44
C GLN A 135 -7.08 20.38 17.56
N GLY A 136 -6.97 19.35 18.39
CA GLY A 136 -5.70 18.66 18.62
C GLY A 136 -5.84 17.32 19.31
N TRP A 137 -4.71 16.70 19.56
CA TRP A 137 -4.62 15.33 20.09
C TRP A 137 -5.24 15.16 21.48
N GLU A 138 -5.17 16.20 22.33
CA GLU A 138 -5.77 16.16 23.68
C GLU A 138 -7.31 16.08 23.61
N ASP A 139 -7.91 16.69 22.59
CA ASP A 139 -9.37 16.67 22.42
C ASP A 139 -9.93 15.28 22.17
N LEU A 140 -9.08 14.35 21.68
CA LEU A 140 -9.45 12.94 21.51
C LEU A 140 -9.74 12.23 22.85
N THR A 141 -9.33 12.84 23.97
CA THR A 141 -9.54 12.29 25.31
C THR A 141 -10.81 12.82 25.99
N LYS A 142 -11.52 13.76 25.38
CA LYS A 142 -12.75 14.36 25.93
C LYS A 142 -13.86 13.31 26.08
N PRO A 143 -14.63 13.34 27.15
CA PRO A 143 -15.80 12.46 27.31
C PRO A 143 -16.78 12.62 26.14
N GLY A 144 -17.28 11.49 25.63
CA GLY A 144 -18.24 11.47 24.53
C GLY A 144 -17.66 11.77 23.14
N VAL A 145 -16.33 11.83 22.99
CA VAL A 145 -15.66 11.83 21.68
C VAL A 145 -15.41 10.38 21.28
N GLU A 146 -15.87 10.00 20.11
CA GLU A 146 -15.66 8.67 19.54
C GLU A 146 -14.55 8.72 18.48
N VAL A 147 -13.44 8.03 18.77
CA VAL A 147 -12.24 7.99 17.93
C VAL A 147 -12.23 6.73 17.07
N LEU A 148 -11.82 6.83 15.82
CA LEU A 148 -11.52 5.68 14.95
C LEU A 148 -10.06 5.71 14.54
N TYR A 149 -9.42 4.56 14.59
CA TYR A 149 -8.20 4.23 13.85
C TYR A 149 -8.07 2.70 13.70
N PRO A 150 -7.28 2.22 12.73
CA PRO A 150 -7.18 0.79 12.49
C PRO A 150 -6.40 0.07 13.59
N SER A 151 -6.48 -1.26 13.60
CA SER A 151 -5.77 -2.08 14.60
C SER A 151 -4.26 -2.10 14.32
N PRO A 152 -3.39 -1.76 15.30
CA PRO A 152 -1.94 -1.86 15.14
C PRO A 152 -1.44 -3.32 15.01
N LYS A 153 -2.27 -4.31 15.31
CA LYS A 153 -1.93 -5.73 15.09
C LYS A 153 -1.92 -6.12 13.59
N THR A 154 -2.59 -5.36 12.75
CA THR A 154 -2.74 -5.67 11.32
C THR A 154 -2.27 -4.56 10.41
N SER A 155 -2.45 -3.30 10.82
CA SER A 155 -2.24 -2.11 10.01
C SER A 155 -0.93 -1.39 10.39
N GLY A 156 -0.04 -1.22 9.42
CA GLY A 156 1.13 -0.36 9.59
C GLY A 156 0.74 1.11 9.76
N GLY A 157 -0.36 1.56 9.15
CA GLY A 157 -0.92 2.90 9.38
C GLY A 157 -1.26 3.13 10.84
N ALA A 158 -1.91 2.15 11.49
CA ALA A 158 -2.24 2.23 12.90
C ALA A 158 -1.02 2.34 13.82
N MET A 159 0.11 1.74 13.44
CA MET A 159 1.36 1.93 14.18
C MET A 159 1.81 3.38 14.12
N TRP A 160 1.72 4.01 12.95
CA TRP A 160 2.00 5.44 12.80
C TRP A 160 1.00 6.30 13.57
N ASP A 161 -0.29 5.96 13.59
CA ASP A 161 -1.33 6.66 14.35
C ASP A 161 -0.99 6.68 15.85
N VAL A 162 -0.66 5.52 16.42
CA VAL A 162 -0.27 5.39 17.84
C VAL A 162 1.03 6.16 18.13
N ILE A 163 2.06 6.04 17.27
CA ILE A 163 3.34 6.74 17.42
C ILE A 163 3.11 8.26 17.36
N THR A 164 2.21 8.73 16.52
CA THR A 164 1.91 10.16 16.40
C THR A 164 1.22 10.69 17.66
N VAL A 165 0.26 9.95 18.23
CA VAL A 165 -0.36 10.31 19.51
C VAL A 165 0.68 10.33 20.64
N TYR A 166 1.57 9.33 20.67
CA TYR A 166 2.68 9.29 21.63
C TYR A 166 3.61 10.48 21.47
N GLY A 167 4.01 10.82 20.24
CA GLY A 167 4.83 11.98 19.91
C GLY A 167 4.19 13.31 20.31
N ALA A 168 2.88 13.44 20.14
CA ALA A 168 2.12 14.59 20.63
C ALA A 168 2.20 14.69 22.16
N GLY A 169 2.07 13.59 22.86
CA GLY A 169 2.23 13.52 24.31
C GLY A 169 3.64 13.90 24.78
N LEU A 170 4.69 13.46 24.06
CA LEU A 170 6.07 13.88 24.34
C LEU A 170 6.22 15.42 24.22
N ASN A 171 5.70 16.00 23.16
CA ASN A 171 5.76 17.44 22.93
C ASN A 171 5.00 18.21 24.03
N GLN A 172 3.80 17.77 24.38
CA GLN A 172 3.02 18.37 25.48
C GLN A 172 3.73 18.27 26.83
N GLY A 173 4.32 17.10 27.13
CA GLY A 173 5.10 16.90 28.34
C GLY A 173 6.27 17.87 28.45
N LYS A 174 7.04 18.04 27.37
CA LYS A 174 8.13 19.01 27.30
C LYS A 174 7.65 20.46 27.48
N GLN A 175 6.54 20.84 26.84
CA GLN A 175 5.93 22.16 27.01
C GLN A 175 5.47 22.43 28.45
N LYS A 176 5.12 21.39 29.21
CA LYS A 176 4.80 21.45 30.65
C LYS A 176 6.04 21.42 31.54
N GLY A 177 7.25 21.43 30.97
CA GLY A 177 8.50 21.42 31.74
C GLY A 177 8.88 20.03 32.27
N LEU A 178 8.23 18.96 31.84
CA LEU A 178 8.60 17.60 32.22
C LEU A 178 9.92 17.18 31.55
N ALA A 179 10.67 16.30 32.20
CA ALA A 179 11.94 15.77 31.70
C ALA A 179 12.10 14.27 32.01
N GLY A 180 12.97 13.61 31.27
CA GLY A 180 13.29 12.19 31.47
C GLY A 180 12.04 11.30 31.43
N ALA A 181 11.96 10.32 32.30
CA ALA A 181 10.88 9.35 32.36
C ALA A 181 9.48 9.96 32.55
N ALA A 182 9.36 11.17 33.12
CA ALA A 182 8.08 11.85 33.27
C ALA A 182 7.45 12.27 31.94
N VAL A 183 8.29 12.61 30.94
CA VAL A 183 7.81 12.92 29.57
C VAL A 183 7.23 11.67 28.92
N ASP A 184 7.94 10.54 29.03
CA ASP A 184 7.49 9.28 28.46
C ASP A 184 6.20 8.79 29.13
N GLN A 185 6.10 8.92 30.46
CA GLN A 185 4.88 8.59 31.20
C GLN A 185 3.71 9.44 30.74
N HIS A 186 3.91 10.76 30.55
CA HIS A 186 2.87 11.67 30.05
C HIS A 186 2.40 11.28 28.65
N ALA A 187 3.34 10.92 27.75
CA ALA A 187 3.02 10.46 26.41
C ALA A 187 2.24 9.16 26.40
N ALA A 188 2.67 8.18 27.21
CA ALA A 188 1.97 6.92 27.37
C ALA A 188 0.57 7.09 27.95
N ASP A 189 0.38 8.06 28.87
CA ASP A 189 -0.92 8.39 29.43
C ASP A 189 -1.84 9.01 28.39
N LEU A 190 -1.34 9.86 27.52
CA LEU A 190 -2.14 10.40 26.42
C LEU A 190 -2.64 9.27 25.52
N VAL A 191 -1.75 8.34 25.10
CA VAL A 191 -2.15 7.18 24.30
C VAL A 191 -3.24 6.36 25.00
N ARG A 192 -3.08 6.07 26.29
CA ARG A 192 -4.08 5.32 27.09
C ARG A 192 -5.43 6.05 27.15
N ARG A 193 -5.42 7.38 27.32
CA ARG A 193 -6.65 8.17 27.37
C ARG A 193 -7.36 8.20 26.02
N VAL A 194 -6.63 8.41 24.92
CA VAL A 194 -7.19 8.33 23.56
C VAL A 194 -7.77 6.93 23.30
N GLN A 195 -7.04 5.87 23.70
CA GLN A 195 -7.47 4.49 23.51
C GLN A 195 -8.83 4.18 24.17
N ARG A 196 -9.17 4.81 25.30
CA ARG A 196 -10.48 4.63 25.97
C ARG A 196 -11.64 5.14 25.12
N ASN A 197 -11.39 6.12 24.25
CA ASN A 197 -12.38 6.73 23.37
C ASN A 197 -12.43 6.07 21.98
N VAL A 198 -11.60 5.04 21.74
CA VAL A 198 -11.61 4.32 20.47
C VAL A 198 -12.86 3.45 20.38
N LYS A 199 -13.72 3.81 19.43
CA LYS A 199 -15.00 3.12 19.19
C LYS A 199 -14.84 1.85 18.38
N VAL A 200 -14.03 1.92 17.31
CA VAL A 200 -13.80 0.80 16.39
C VAL A 200 -12.32 0.78 15.99
N MET A 201 -11.74 -0.41 15.92
CA MET A 201 -10.45 -0.68 15.32
C MET A 201 -10.63 -1.63 14.14
N ASP A 202 -10.71 -1.05 12.94
CA ASP A 202 -10.80 -1.82 11.71
C ASP A 202 -9.49 -2.52 11.36
N LYS A 203 -9.51 -3.46 10.42
CA LYS A 203 -8.30 -4.22 10.04
C LYS A 203 -7.27 -3.38 9.27
N SER A 204 -7.71 -2.32 8.58
CA SER A 204 -6.86 -1.47 7.75
C SER A 204 -7.28 0.00 7.79
N GLY A 205 -6.37 0.90 7.43
CA GLY A 205 -6.67 2.33 7.31
C GLY A 205 -7.81 2.62 6.33
N ARG A 206 -7.86 1.88 5.22
CA ARG A 206 -8.94 2.00 4.24
C ARG A 206 -10.30 1.61 4.83
N GLU A 207 -10.35 0.55 5.61
CA GLU A 207 -11.59 0.13 6.29
C GLU A 207 -12.04 1.16 7.32
N SER A 208 -11.12 1.72 8.12
CA SER A 208 -11.44 2.78 9.09
C SER A 208 -12.03 4.02 8.42
N VAL A 209 -11.49 4.42 7.28
CA VAL A 209 -12.07 5.53 6.49
C VAL A 209 -13.47 5.17 6.00
N THR A 210 -13.69 3.95 5.53
CA THR A 210 -15.02 3.50 5.10
C THR A 210 -16.01 3.48 6.27
N THR A 211 -15.59 3.03 7.45
CA THR A 211 -16.39 3.03 8.68
C THR A 211 -16.74 4.47 9.08
N PHE A 212 -15.76 5.37 9.00
CA PHE A 212 -15.98 6.80 9.24
C PHE A 212 -16.98 7.39 8.24
N GLU A 213 -16.83 7.19 6.94
CA GLU A 213 -17.76 7.67 5.91
C GLU A 213 -19.20 7.19 6.11
N ARG A 214 -19.39 6.01 6.73
CA ARG A 214 -20.71 5.47 7.10
C ARG A 214 -21.33 6.11 8.35
N GLY A 215 -20.69 7.12 8.93
CA GLY A 215 -21.22 7.88 10.07
C GLY A 215 -20.78 7.41 11.44
N VAL A 216 -19.88 6.42 11.54
CA VAL A 216 -19.36 5.95 12.83
C VAL A 216 -18.22 6.84 13.30
N GLY A 217 -18.21 7.20 14.60
CA GLY A 217 -17.20 8.02 15.24
C GLY A 217 -17.28 9.51 14.94
N ASP A 218 -16.64 10.32 15.73
CA ASP A 218 -16.55 11.79 15.60
C ASP A 218 -15.28 12.23 14.90
N VAL A 219 -14.20 11.46 15.08
CA VAL A 219 -12.87 11.75 14.55
C VAL A 219 -12.18 10.46 14.12
N ILE A 220 -11.47 10.54 13.00
CA ILE A 220 -10.60 9.48 12.52
C ILE A 220 -9.15 9.95 12.56
N VAL A 221 -8.26 9.09 13.07
CA VAL A 221 -6.80 9.26 12.95
C VAL A 221 -6.36 8.45 11.75
N THR A 222 -5.77 9.10 10.76
CA THR A 222 -5.37 8.45 9.50
C THR A 222 -4.36 9.30 8.73
N TYR A 223 -3.87 8.80 7.60
CA TYR A 223 -3.02 9.60 6.71
C TYR A 223 -3.79 10.72 5.99
N GLU A 224 -3.15 11.87 5.79
CA GLU A 224 -3.73 13.01 5.05
C GLU A 224 -4.18 12.63 3.64
N ASN A 225 -3.44 11.73 2.96
CA ASN A 225 -3.77 11.27 1.61
C ASN A 225 -5.06 10.43 1.55
N GLU A 226 -5.59 9.98 2.67
CA GLU A 226 -6.94 9.43 2.78
C GLU A 226 -8.00 10.53 2.89
N LEU A 227 -7.69 11.63 3.53
CA LEU A 227 -8.63 12.73 3.77
C LEU A 227 -8.75 13.70 2.58
N LEU A 228 -7.62 14.10 1.98
CA LEU A 228 -7.58 15.09 0.91
C LEU A 228 -8.49 14.78 -0.30
N PRO A 229 -8.53 13.54 -0.83
CA PRO A 229 -9.44 13.20 -1.92
C PRO A 229 -10.91 13.35 -1.54
N ARG A 230 -11.26 13.07 -0.29
CA ARG A 230 -12.62 13.14 0.24
C ARG A 230 -13.08 14.58 0.44
N ILE A 231 -12.20 15.40 0.99
CA ILE A 231 -12.42 16.84 1.11
C ILE A 231 -12.68 17.46 -0.27
N LYS A 232 -11.90 17.09 -1.29
CA LYS A 232 -12.12 17.53 -2.68
C LYS A 232 -13.45 17.08 -3.26
N GLN A 233 -14.04 16.00 -2.75
CA GLN A 233 -15.36 15.47 -3.13
C GLN A 233 -16.50 16.05 -2.28
N GLY A 234 -16.21 16.95 -1.34
CA GLY A 234 -17.20 17.56 -0.43
C GLY A 234 -17.68 16.64 0.70
N ARG A 235 -16.92 15.61 0.96
CA ARG A 235 -17.18 14.64 2.04
C ARG A 235 -16.45 15.00 3.32
#